data_271fbde1a8a92f283a1740bceaf119ae
#
_entry.id   271fbde1a8a92f283a1740bceaf119ae
#
_cell.length_a   1.000
_cell.length_b   1.000
_cell.length_c   1.000
_cell.angle_alpha   90.00
_cell.angle_beta   90.00
_cell.angle_gamma   90.00
#
_symmetry.space_group_name_H-M   'P 1'
#
loop_
_entity.id
_entity.type
_entity.pdbx_description
1 polymer ?
#
loop_
_entity_poly.entity_id
_entity_poly.type
_entity_poly.pdbx_seq_one_letter_code
_entity_poly.pdbx_strand_id
1 'polypeptide(L)'
;MQIPYEEELCALADAVWETPEPGFREYKSSAAHVEFLKKHGFEVKTDVAKTKTGYEASWGSGHPVIAFLGEFDALYGMNQKADCPSYHPEDPDGMGQGCGHHMLGVG
;
A
#
# COMPACT_ATOMS: atom_id res chain seq x y z
N MET A 1 17.74 5.48 14.98
CA MET A 1 16.33 5.54 15.42
C MET A 1 15.72 4.19 15.11
N GLN A 2 15.05 3.58 16.07
CA GLN A 2 14.35 2.31 15.84
C GLN A 2 12.92 2.63 15.39
N ILE A 3 12.52 2.08 14.27
CA ILE A 3 11.15 2.22 13.74
C ILE A 3 10.31 1.11 14.37
N PRO A 4 9.23 1.44 15.11
CA PRO A 4 8.32 0.42 15.61
C PRO A 4 7.74 -0.40 14.45
N TYR A 5 7.64 -1.72 14.64
CA TYR A 5 7.07 -2.65 13.65
C TYR A 5 7.78 -2.69 12.28
N GLU A 6 9.05 -2.30 12.20
CA GLU A 6 9.81 -2.21 10.95
C GLU A 6 9.70 -3.47 10.09
N GLU A 7 9.87 -4.65 10.68
CA GLU A 7 9.76 -5.93 9.94
C GLU A 7 8.34 -6.15 9.36
N GLU A 8 7.29 -5.80 10.11
CA GLU A 8 5.91 -5.93 9.64
C GLU A 8 5.59 -4.90 8.55
N LEU A 9 6.10 -3.69 8.65
CA LEU A 9 5.95 -2.65 7.64
C LEU A 9 6.67 -3.03 6.34
N CYS A 10 7.90 -3.54 6.43
CA CYS A 10 8.62 -4.06 5.27
C CYS A 10 7.84 -5.21 4.61
N ALA A 11 7.35 -6.17 5.39
CA ALA A 11 6.57 -7.28 4.87
C ALA A 11 5.27 -6.82 4.19
N LEU A 12 4.61 -5.77 4.69
CA LEU A 12 3.43 -5.18 4.05
C LEU A 12 3.81 -4.52 2.72
N ALA A 13 4.90 -3.74 2.68
CA ALA A 13 5.39 -3.11 1.45
C ALA A 13 5.75 -4.16 0.38
N ASP A 14 6.43 -5.24 0.78
CA ASP A 14 6.78 -6.35 -0.10
C ASP A 14 5.53 -7.07 -0.65
N ALA A 15 4.52 -7.29 0.19
CA ALA A 15 3.26 -7.91 -0.24
C ALA A 15 2.53 -7.05 -1.29
N VAL A 16 2.55 -5.73 -1.15
CA VAL A 16 1.99 -4.80 -2.14
C VAL A 16 2.83 -4.78 -3.42
N TRP A 17 4.16 -4.81 -3.30
CA TRP A 17 5.07 -4.93 -4.44
C TRP A 17 4.81 -6.20 -5.26
N GLU A 18 4.67 -7.34 -4.60
CA GLU A 18 4.47 -8.65 -5.24
C GLU A 18 3.07 -8.82 -5.84
N THR A 19 2.14 -7.95 -5.47
CA THR A 19 0.75 -7.98 -5.95
C THR A 19 0.39 -6.65 -6.62
N PRO A 20 0.96 -6.32 -7.78
CA PRO A 20 0.70 -5.06 -8.44
C PRO A 20 -0.72 -5.01 -9.00
N GLU A 21 -1.52 -4.10 -8.46
CA GLU A 21 -2.93 -3.92 -8.81
C GLU A 21 -3.16 -2.46 -9.27
N PRO A 22 -3.90 -2.23 -10.37
CA PRO A 22 -4.15 -0.87 -10.86
C PRO A 22 -5.17 -0.12 -10.02
N GLY A 23 -5.15 1.19 -10.13
CA GLY A 23 -6.08 2.09 -9.41
C GLY A 23 -7.54 1.67 -9.53
N PHE A 24 -8.25 1.71 -8.42
CA PHE A 24 -9.62 1.24 -8.19
C PHE A 24 -9.82 -0.30 -8.27
N ARG A 25 -8.76 -1.07 -8.37
CA ARG A 25 -8.76 -2.54 -8.37
C ARG A 25 -7.74 -3.15 -7.41
N GLU A 26 -7.26 -2.37 -6.46
CA GLU A 26 -6.24 -2.74 -5.47
C GLU A 26 -6.85 -3.59 -4.33
N TYR A 27 -7.58 -4.66 -4.68
CA TYR A 27 -8.34 -5.43 -3.69
C TYR A 27 -7.47 -6.13 -2.66
N LYS A 28 -6.36 -6.74 -3.09
CA LYS A 28 -5.46 -7.47 -2.19
C LYS A 28 -4.60 -6.50 -1.40
N SER A 29 -4.07 -5.46 -2.04
CA SER A 29 -3.27 -4.43 -1.40
C SER A 29 -4.08 -3.69 -0.33
N SER A 30 -5.32 -3.28 -0.65
CA SER A 30 -6.23 -2.68 0.31
C SER A 30 -6.53 -3.62 1.49
N ALA A 31 -6.82 -4.89 1.22
CA ALA A 31 -7.09 -5.87 2.27
C ALA A 31 -5.89 -6.05 3.22
N ALA A 32 -4.66 -6.12 2.68
CA ALA A 32 -3.44 -6.24 3.48
C ALA A 32 -3.24 -5.03 4.40
N HIS A 33 -3.40 -3.82 3.88
CA HIS A 33 -3.34 -2.58 4.66
C HIS A 33 -4.41 -2.55 5.77
N VAL A 34 -5.66 -2.87 5.44
CA VAL A 34 -6.77 -2.89 6.39
C VAL A 34 -6.53 -3.89 7.51
N GLU A 35 -6.03 -5.09 7.19
CA GLU A 35 -5.70 -6.12 8.18
C GLU A 35 -4.59 -5.64 9.12
N PHE A 36 -3.52 -5.07 8.57
CA PHE A 36 -2.42 -4.51 9.35
C PHE A 36 -2.90 -3.42 10.32
N LEU A 37 -3.67 -2.45 9.84
CA LEU A 37 -4.18 -1.34 10.64
C LEU A 37 -5.13 -1.83 11.76
N LYS A 38 -6.03 -2.76 11.47
CA LYS A 38 -6.89 -3.37 12.48
C LYS A 38 -6.10 -4.14 13.55
N LYS A 39 -5.07 -4.88 13.14
CA LYS A 39 -4.17 -5.58 14.07
C LYS A 39 -3.50 -4.62 15.05
N HIS A 40 -3.19 -3.40 14.60
CA HIS A 40 -2.56 -2.36 15.40
C HIS A 40 -3.54 -1.39 16.07
N GLY A 41 -4.83 -1.74 16.14
CA GLY A 41 -5.82 -1.03 16.96
C GLY A 41 -6.48 0.16 16.29
N PHE A 42 -6.37 0.31 14.97
CA PHE A 42 -7.09 1.32 14.22
C PHE A 42 -8.55 0.92 13.99
N GLU A 43 -9.44 1.90 14.03
CA GLU A 43 -10.80 1.76 13.50
C GLU A 43 -10.74 2.00 11.98
N VAL A 44 -11.19 1.02 11.20
CA VAL A 44 -11.08 1.08 9.74
C VAL A 44 -12.47 1.04 9.08
N LYS A 45 -12.72 2.05 8.25
CA LYS A 45 -13.90 2.12 7.36
C LYS A 45 -13.44 1.81 5.95
N THR A 46 -14.13 0.90 5.28
CA THR A 46 -13.91 0.52 3.88
C THR A 46 -15.00 1.12 2.98
N ASP A 47 -14.87 0.99 1.66
CA ASP A 47 -15.80 1.57 0.68
C ASP A 47 -16.00 3.10 0.81
N VAL A 48 -14.94 3.80 1.22
CA VAL A 48 -14.98 5.25 1.39
C VAL A 48 -15.25 5.93 0.05
N ALA A 49 -16.21 6.87 0.03
CA ALA A 49 -16.62 7.60 -1.17
C ALA A 49 -17.03 6.69 -2.35
N LYS A 50 -17.57 5.51 -2.07
CA LYS A 50 -17.95 4.49 -3.06
C LYS A 50 -16.78 3.90 -3.85
N THR A 51 -15.58 4.02 -3.33
CA THR A 51 -14.38 3.34 -3.87
C THR A 51 -14.17 2.04 -3.12
N LYS A 52 -14.36 0.90 -3.78
CA LYS A 52 -14.30 -0.44 -3.14
C LYS A 52 -12.96 -0.75 -2.48
N THR A 53 -11.89 -0.15 -2.97
CA THR A 53 -10.52 -0.33 -2.47
C THR A 53 -10.06 0.80 -1.56
N GLY A 54 -10.81 1.90 -1.49
CA GLY A 54 -10.53 3.01 -0.59
C GLY A 54 -10.90 2.68 0.86
N TYR A 55 -10.07 3.12 1.80
CA TYR A 55 -10.34 3.00 3.22
C TYR A 55 -9.94 4.27 3.97
N GLU A 56 -10.52 4.45 5.15
CA GLU A 56 -10.16 5.45 6.14
C GLU A 56 -9.86 4.72 7.44
N ALA A 57 -8.70 4.96 8.02
CA ALA A 57 -8.33 4.41 9.31
C ALA A 57 -8.11 5.53 10.31
N SER A 58 -8.62 5.38 11.52
CA SER A 58 -8.48 6.37 12.59
C SER A 58 -8.00 5.73 13.88
N TRP A 59 -7.20 6.50 14.63
CA TRP A 59 -6.69 6.10 15.92
C TRP A 59 -6.69 7.28 16.88
N GLY A 60 -7.04 7.04 18.14
CA GLY A 60 -7.07 8.07 19.16
C GLY A 60 -8.36 8.91 19.15
N SER A 61 -8.34 10.03 19.85
CA SER A 61 -9.48 10.93 20.00
C SER A 61 -9.03 12.36 20.33
N GLY A 62 -9.93 13.33 20.14
CA GLY A 62 -9.68 14.73 20.48
C GLY A 62 -9.25 15.58 19.27
N HIS A 63 -8.66 16.72 19.56
CA HIS A 63 -8.24 17.71 18.59
C HIS A 63 -6.80 18.21 18.87
N PRO A 64 -6.03 18.61 17.85
CA PRO A 64 -6.38 18.59 16.41
C PRO A 64 -6.45 17.16 15.84
N VAL A 65 -7.17 16.99 14.72
CA VAL A 65 -7.14 15.76 13.91
C VAL A 65 -6.12 15.98 12.80
N ILE A 66 -5.15 15.06 12.71
CA ILE A 66 -4.10 15.07 11.68
C ILE A 66 -4.40 13.92 10.73
N ALA A 67 -4.41 14.20 9.43
CA ALA A 67 -4.65 13.21 8.39
C ALA A 67 -3.42 13.02 7.51
N PHE A 68 -3.12 11.77 7.19
CA PHE A 68 -2.13 11.38 6.19
C PHE A 68 -2.84 10.74 5.02
N LEU A 69 -2.41 11.05 3.81
CA LEU A 69 -2.92 10.47 2.57
C LEU A 69 -1.82 9.62 1.95
N GLY A 70 -2.18 8.43 1.51
CA GLY A 70 -1.27 7.51 0.84
C GLY A 70 -1.98 6.80 -0.31
N GLU A 71 -1.21 6.27 -1.23
CA GLU A 71 -1.63 5.53 -2.39
C GLU A 71 -0.89 4.19 -2.40
N PHE A 72 -1.47 3.17 -3.04
CA PHE A 72 -0.85 1.83 -3.13
C PHE A 72 -1.13 1.12 -4.46
N ASP A 73 -1.60 1.86 -5.46
CA ASP A 73 -1.81 1.35 -6.81
C ASP A 73 -0.50 1.14 -7.57
N ALA A 74 -0.54 0.21 -8.52
CA ALA A 74 0.52 -0.07 -9.48
C ALA A 74 0.21 0.52 -10.85
N LEU A 75 1.24 0.66 -11.68
CA LEU A 75 1.16 1.22 -13.01
C LEU A 75 1.36 0.15 -14.09
N TYR A 76 0.60 0.26 -15.18
CA TYR A 76 0.77 -0.60 -16.34
C TYR A 76 2.13 -0.40 -17.01
N GLY A 77 2.75 -1.48 -17.48
CA GLY A 77 4.04 -1.44 -18.17
C GLY A 77 5.23 -1.09 -17.28
N MET A 78 5.07 -1.12 -15.97
CA MET A 78 6.12 -0.78 -15.00
C MET A 78 6.65 -2.01 -14.25
N ASN A 79 6.42 -3.23 -14.80
CA ASN A 79 6.98 -4.42 -14.22
C ASN A 79 8.52 -4.37 -14.24
N GLN A 80 9.13 -4.77 -13.16
CA GLN A 80 10.59 -4.73 -13.01
C GLN A 80 11.02 -5.81 -12.01
N LYS A 81 12.09 -6.50 -12.34
CA LYS A 81 12.74 -7.44 -11.44
C LYS A 81 13.29 -6.71 -10.21
N ALA A 82 13.00 -7.24 -9.02
CA ALA A 82 13.54 -6.72 -7.77
C ALA A 82 15.09 -6.79 -7.76
N ASP A 83 15.70 -5.86 -7.06
CA ASP A 83 17.17 -5.77 -6.87
C ASP A 83 17.99 -5.74 -8.18
N CYS A 84 17.38 -5.33 -9.28
CA CYS A 84 18.03 -5.21 -10.56
C CYS A 84 18.18 -3.73 -10.97
N PRO A 85 19.40 -3.18 -11.03
CA PRO A 85 19.62 -1.75 -11.31
C PRO A 85 19.45 -1.36 -12.78
N SER A 86 19.26 -2.34 -13.67
CA SER A 86 19.03 -2.12 -15.09
C SER A 86 17.59 -2.44 -15.45
N TYR A 87 17.10 -1.88 -16.56
CA TYR A 87 15.78 -2.21 -17.08
C TYR A 87 15.67 -3.72 -17.35
N HIS A 88 14.84 -4.40 -16.59
CA HIS A 88 14.68 -5.85 -16.67
C HIS A 88 13.26 -6.24 -16.21
N PRO A 89 12.24 -6.02 -17.03
CA PRO A 89 10.89 -6.48 -16.70
C PRO A 89 10.84 -8.01 -16.76
N GLU A 90 10.20 -8.63 -15.78
CA GLU A 90 9.88 -10.06 -15.81
C GLU A 90 8.67 -10.34 -16.71
N ASP A 91 7.77 -9.38 -16.80
CA ASP A 91 6.65 -9.31 -17.73
C ASP A 91 6.61 -7.91 -18.36
N PRO A 92 7.03 -7.74 -19.63
CA PRO A 92 7.08 -6.42 -20.28
C PRO A 92 5.75 -5.67 -20.34
N ASP A 93 4.62 -6.39 -20.35
CA ASP A 93 3.27 -5.83 -20.36
C ASP A 93 2.67 -5.78 -18.93
N GLY A 94 3.40 -6.29 -17.95
CA GLY A 94 2.98 -6.39 -16.57
C GLY A 94 2.94 -5.04 -15.83
N MET A 95 2.15 -5.01 -14.77
CA MET A 95 2.11 -3.89 -13.86
C MET A 95 3.27 -3.93 -12.86
N GLY A 96 3.63 -2.77 -12.31
CA GLY A 96 4.66 -2.68 -11.29
C GLY A 96 4.61 -1.37 -10.51
N GLN A 97 5.47 -1.27 -9.52
CA GLN A 97 5.52 -0.17 -8.56
C GLN A 97 6.48 0.95 -8.97
N GLY A 98 6.44 1.34 -10.24
CA GLY A 98 7.35 2.34 -10.80
C GLY A 98 7.26 3.73 -10.17
N CYS A 99 6.18 4.04 -9.47
CA CYS A 99 6.00 5.27 -8.69
C CYS A 99 6.30 5.10 -7.19
N GLY A 100 6.53 3.87 -6.73
CA GLY A 100 6.88 3.59 -5.33
C GLY A 100 5.70 3.64 -4.36
N HIS A 101 4.46 3.53 -4.83
CA HIS A 101 3.27 3.60 -3.99
C HIS A 101 3.18 2.48 -2.94
N HIS A 102 3.80 1.32 -3.17
CA HIS A 102 3.93 0.25 -2.17
C HIS A 102 4.64 0.70 -0.89
N MET A 103 5.59 1.63 -1.00
CA MET A 103 6.25 2.24 0.17
C MET A 103 5.49 3.47 0.68
N LEU A 104 4.95 4.30 -0.21
CA LEU A 104 4.22 5.51 0.15
C LEU A 104 2.98 5.20 1.02
N GLY A 105 2.25 4.17 0.66
CA GLY A 105 1.05 3.76 1.40
C GLY A 105 1.35 3.10 2.75
N VAL A 106 2.56 2.57 2.94
CA VAL A 106 2.99 1.89 4.17
C VAL A 106 3.69 2.84 5.14
N GLY A 107 4.48 3.79 4.64
CA GLY A 107 5.27 4.74 5.44
C GLY A 107 4.47 5.84 6.06
#